data_95a7ec7f4422e871e5aef67c8a67c42c
#
_entry.id   95a7ec7f4422e871e5aef67c8a67c42c
#
_cell.length_a   1.000
_cell.length_b   1.000
_cell.length_c   1.000
_cell.angle_alpha   90.00
_cell.angle_beta   90.00
_cell.angle_gamma   90.00
#
_symmetry.space_group_name_H-M   'P 1'
#
loop_
_entity.id
_entity.type
_entity.pdbx_description
1 polymer ?
#
loop_
_entity_poly.entity_id
_entity_poly.type
_entity_poly.pdbx_seq_one_letter_code
_entity_poly.pdbx_strand_id
1 'polypeptide(L)'
;DILHMRTGVFVNEENMLQAVTDARIVYVGEAHNDLASHRLQLKVVQAMAGRWSGQIAIGMEMFIPGQQEALRRWVAGESTEAEFLNESKWKESWNVDFEYYRPLLLFAKENGIPVIGLNVPKSLVHAVAQKDFSELPEDERRQLPDIDMNNPYRDALVRAFYGGHAKSKNGLAGFRRVQALWDEGMAENAVRYLNSPDGQNRHMVIIAGGNHIRYG
;
A
#
# COMPACT_ATOMS: atom_id res chain seq x y z
N ASP A 1 -7.39 -22.72 -6.52
CA ASP A 1 -8.77 -22.54 -6.06
C ASP A 1 -8.85 -21.24 -5.24
N ILE A 2 -9.87 -20.44 -5.47
CA ILE A 2 -10.11 -19.16 -4.79
C ILE A 2 -11.34 -19.34 -3.91
N LEU A 3 -11.18 -19.15 -2.58
CA LEU A 3 -12.28 -19.22 -1.64
C LEU A 3 -12.93 -17.85 -1.45
N HIS A 4 -14.21 -17.73 -1.78
CA HIS A 4 -14.99 -16.56 -1.42
C HIS A 4 -15.40 -16.65 0.06
N MET A 5 -14.67 -15.93 0.91
CA MET A 5 -14.77 -16.08 2.38
C MET A 5 -16.18 -15.81 2.94
N ARG A 6 -16.92 -14.88 2.35
CA ARG A 6 -18.27 -14.53 2.82
C ARG A 6 -19.29 -15.67 2.64
N THR A 7 -19.14 -16.47 1.58
CA THR A 7 -20.08 -17.56 1.27
C THR A 7 -19.52 -18.94 1.52
N GLY A 8 -18.20 -19.08 1.73
CA GLY A 8 -17.52 -20.37 1.85
C GLY A 8 -17.43 -21.16 0.53
N VAL A 9 -17.75 -20.54 -0.62
CA VAL A 9 -17.77 -21.22 -1.92
C VAL A 9 -16.46 -20.96 -2.67
N PHE A 10 -15.93 -22.01 -3.32
CA PHE A 10 -14.83 -21.87 -4.25
C PHE A 10 -15.30 -21.25 -5.58
N VAL A 11 -14.57 -20.27 -6.05
CA VAL A 11 -14.82 -19.58 -7.31
C VAL A 11 -13.61 -19.68 -8.23
N ASN A 12 -13.82 -19.51 -9.53
CA ASN A 12 -12.72 -19.36 -10.48
C ASN A 12 -12.19 -17.91 -10.51
N GLU A 13 -11.09 -17.71 -11.21
CA GLU A 13 -10.45 -16.39 -11.33
C GLU A 13 -11.36 -15.36 -11.98
N GLU A 14 -12.09 -15.73 -13.02
CA GLU A 14 -12.99 -14.83 -13.74
C GLU A 14 -14.10 -14.30 -12.82
N ASN A 15 -14.75 -15.17 -12.08
CA ASN A 15 -15.80 -14.79 -11.11
C ASN A 15 -15.24 -13.89 -9.99
N MET A 16 -14.01 -14.16 -9.52
CA MET A 16 -13.35 -13.31 -8.55
C MET A 16 -13.09 -11.91 -9.13
N LEU A 17 -12.48 -11.85 -10.31
CA LEU A 17 -12.19 -10.56 -10.98
C LEU A 17 -13.47 -9.77 -11.24
N GLN A 18 -14.53 -10.41 -11.70
CA GLN A 18 -15.82 -9.78 -11.88
C GLN A 18 -16.38 -9.21 -10.56
N ALA A 19 -16.28 -9.96 -9.48
CA ALA A 19 -16.80 -9.53 -8.17
C ALA A 19 -16.06 -8.31 -7.61
N VAL A 20 -14.74 -8.19 -7.84
CA VAL A 20 -13.95 -7.07 -7.30
C VAL A 20 -14.07 -5.80 -8.15
N THR A 21 -14.42 -5.89 -9.45
CA THR A 21 -14.44 -4.72 -10.34
C THR A 21 -15.56 -3.72 -10.06
N ASP A 22 -16.58 -4.08 -9.28
CA ASP A 22 -17.64 -3.15 -8.89
C ASP A 22 -17.32 -2.33 -7.64
N ALA A 23 -16.23 -2.66 -6.94
CA ALA A 23 -15.80 -1.93 -5.76
C ALA A 23 -15.09 -0.61 -6.13
N ARG A 24 -15.30 0.45 -5.33
CA ARG A 24 -14.54 1.70 -5.48
C ARG A 24 -13.09 1.55 -5.06
N ILE A 25 -12.84 0.72 -4.02
CA ILE A 25 -11.49 0.42 -3.52
C ILE A 25 -11.34 -1.09 -3.44
N VAL A 26 -10.24 -1.59 -3.99
CA VAL A 26 -9.88 -3.01 -3.94
C VAL A 26 -8.50 -3.13 -3.30
N TYR A 27 -8.39 -3.90 -2.24
CA TYR A 27 -7.11 -4.21 -1.60
C TYR A 27 -6.57 -5.53 -2.12
N VAL A 28 -5.32 -5.54 -2.57
CA VAL A 28 -4.65 -6.76 -3.04
C VAL A 28 -3.36 -6.97 -2.26
N GLY A 29 -3.40 -7.92 -1.33
CA GLY A 29 -2.28 -8.23 -0.46
C GLY A 29 -1.16 -9.00 -1.15
N GLU A 30 0.05 -8.84 -0.63
CA GLU A 30 1.22 -9.57 -1.13
C GLU A 30 2.09 -10.16 -0.02
N ALA A 31 2.84 -11.19 -0.37
CA ALA A 31 4.16 -11.44 0.19
C ALA A 31 5.16 -10.81 -0.79
N HIS A 32 5.98 -9.87 -0.32
CA HIS A 32 6.78 -8.96 -1.16
C HIS A 32 7.72 -9.65 -2.18
N ASN A 33 8.05 -10.91 -1.95
CA ASN A 33 8.91 -11.73 -2.82
C ASN A 33 8.17 -12.91 -3.46
N ASP A 34 6.85 -12.88 -3.55
CA ASP A 34 6.04 -13.94 -4.15
C ASP A 34 5.46 -13.53 -5.50
N LEU A 35 5.96 -14.14 -6.57
CA LEU A 35 5.51 -13.87 -7.94
C LEU A 35 4.01 -14.12 -8.17
N ALA A 36 3.38 -15.05 -7.42
CA ALA A 36 1.96 -15.31 -7.59
C ALA A 36 1.12 -14.13 -7.10
N SER A 37 1.51 -13.51 -5.97
CA SER A 37 0.90 -12.28 -5.46
C SER A 37 0.99 -11.16 -6.50
N HIS A 38 2.18 -10.90 -7.07
CA HIS A 38 2.38 -9.82 -8.05
C HIS A 38 1.61 -10.05 -9.37
N ARG A 39 1.52 -11.30 -9.81
CA ARG A 39 0.69 -11.65 -10.98
C ARG A 39 -0.79 -11.40 -10.72
N LEU A 40 -1.28 -11.72 -9.52
CA LEU A 40 -2.67 -11.45 -9.14
C LEU A 40 -2.95 -9.95 -9.08
N GLN A 41 -2.04 -9.16 -8.50
CA GLN A 41 -2.13 -7.69 -8.48
C GLN A 41 -2.28 -7.11 -9.87
N LEU A 42 -1.42 -7.52 -10.81
CA LEU A 42 -1.50 -7.07 -12.20
C LEU A 42 -2.84 -7.44 -12.84
N LYS A 43 -3.33 -8.67 -12.65
CA LYS A 43 -4.63 -9.11 -13.18
C LYS A 43 -5.79 -8.28 -12.62
N VAL A 44 -5.81 -7.99 -11.32
CA VAL A 44 -6.83 -7.14 -10.70
C VAL A 44 -6.78 -5.73 -11.28
N VAL A 45 -5.59 -5.12 -11.41
CA VAL A 45 -5.44 -3.80 -12.02
C VAL A 45 -5.91 -3.80 -13.47
N GLN A 46 -5.56 -4.82 -14.25
CA GLN A 46 -6.02 -4.97 -15.64
C GLN A 46 -7.54 -5.09 -15.74
N ALA A 47 -8.16 -5.90 -14.87
CA ALA A 47 -9.62 -6.05 -14.83
C ALA A 47 -10.33 -4.72 -14.47
N MET A 48 -9.81 -4.02 -13.45
CA MET A 48 -10.30 -2.70 -13.05
C MET A 48 -10.14 -1.67 -14.17
N ALA A 49 -8.99 -1.65 -14.86
CA ALA A 49 -8.75 -0.74 -15.99
C ALA A 49 -9.67 -1.03 -17.17
N GLY A 50 -9.95 -2.30 -17.44
CA GLY A 50 -10.91 -2.70 -18.48
C GLY A 50 -12.35 -2.28 -18.15
N ARG A 51 -12.75 -2.35 -16.87
CA ARG A 51 -14.10 -1.95 -16.41
C ARG A 51 -14.26 -0.44 -16.28
N TRP A 52 -13.23 0.27 -15.82
CA TRP A 52 -13.23 1.69 -15.47
C TRP A 52 -12.13 2.44 -16.23
N SER A 53 -12.16 2.36 -17.57
CA SER A 53 -11.12 2.96 -18.42
C SER A 53 -10.87 4.44 -18.09
N GLY A 54 -9.61 4.79 -17.82
CA GLY A 54 -9.20 6.14 -17.44
C GLY A 54 -9.65 6.60 -16.04
N GLN A 55 -10.37 5.77 -15.28
CA GLN A 55 -10.94 6.14 -13.98
C GLN A 55 -10.39 5.30 -12.82
N ILE A 56 -9.21 4.71 -12.97
CA ILE A 56 -8.54 3.99 -11.88
C ILE A 56 -7.26 4.69 -11.45
N ALA A 57 -6.81 4.40 -10.24
CA ALA A 57 -5.51 4.72 -9.69
C ALA A 57 -4.95 3.50 -8.95
N ILE A 58 -3.65 3.42 -8.80
CA ILE A 58 -2.97 2.37 -8.02
C ILE A 58 -2.34 3.03 -6.81
N GLY A 59 -2.78 2.66 -5.60
CA GLY A 59 -2.14 3.05 -4.35
C GLY A 59 -1.11 2.01 -3.95
N MET A 60 0.12 2.41 -3.62
CA MET A 60 1.21 1.47 -3.33
C MET A 60 1.89 1.78 -1.99
N GLU A 61 2.01 0.75 -1.13
CA GLU A 61 2.80 0.79 0.10
C GLU A 61 4.28 1.09 -0.15
N MET A 62 4.80 0.68 -1.30
CA MET A 62 6.23 0.76 -1.67
C MET A 62 6.74 2.18 -1.77
N PHE A 63 5.84 3.17 -1.85
CA PHE A 63 6.16 4.57 -2.04
C PHE A 63 5.51 5.45 -0.98
N ILE A 64 6.15 6.58 -0.71
CA ILE A 64 5.63 7.65 0.16
C ILE A 64 5.18 8.86 -0.67
N PRO A 65 4.31 9.75 -0.15
CA PRO A 65 3.89 10.97 -0.85
C PRO A 65 5.06 11.85 -1.34
N GLY A 66 6.19 11.84 -0.63
CA GLY A 66 7.39 12.58 -1.05
C GLY A 66 8.04 12.08 -2.36
N GLN A 67 7.65 10.92 -2.86
CA GLN A 67 8.12 10.34 -4.13
C GLN A 67 7.10 10.55 -5.27
N GLN A 68 6.01 11.29 -5.02
CA GLN A 68 4.91 11.42 -5.98
C GLN A 68 5.34 12.03 -7.32
N GLU A 69 6.31 12.93 -7.34
CA GLU A 69 6.81 13.51 -8.59
C GLU A 69 7.56 12.48 -9.46
N ALA A 70 8.34 11.59 -8.85
CA ALA A 70 8.98 10.49 -9.58
C ALA A 70 7.94 9.54 -10.19
N LEU A 71 6.88 9.20 -9.43
CA LEU A 71 5.76 8.39 -9.90
C LEU A 71 5.01 9.06 -11.05
N ARG A 72 4.74 10.36 -10.96
CA ARG A 72 4.10 11.15 -12.03
C ARG A 72 4.92 11.11 -13.32
N ARG A 73 6.21 11.39 -13.23
CA ARG A 73 7.14 11.38 -14.39
C ARG A 73 7.24 10.00 -15.01
N TRP A 74 7.28 8.96 -14.20
CA TRP A 74 7.25 7.58 -14.69
C TRP A 74 6.00 7.29 -15.51
N VAL A 75 4.82 7.55 -14.96
CA VAL A 75 3.53 7.32 -15.64
C VAL A 75 3.39 8.17 -16.90
N ALA A 76 3.89 9.42 -16.88
CA ALA A 76 3.88 10.29 -18.06
C ALA A 76 4.89 9.88 -19.15
N GLY A 77 5.76 8.89 -18.91
CA GLY A 77 6.80 8.50 -19.85
C GLY A 77 7.97 9.48 -19.94
N GLU A 78 8.08 10.39 -18.96
CA GLU A 78 9.12 11.43 -18.88
C GLU A 78 10.43 10.94 -18.24
N SER A 79 10.47 9.70 -17.77
CA SER A 79 11.66 9.08 -17.19
C SER A 79 11.90 7.69 -17.75
N THR A 80 13.17 7.34 -17.88
CA THR A 80 13.64 5.98 -18.06
C THR A 80 13.49 5.19 -16.75
N GLU A 81 13.58 3.87 -16.81
CA GLU A 81 13.53 3.03 -15.61
C GLU A 81 14.67 3.35 -14.62
N ALA A 82 15.88 3.56 -15.15
CA ALA A 82 17.04 3.91 -14.33
C ALA A 82 16.84 5.25 -13.59
N GLU A 83 16.31 6.27 -14.29
CA GLU A 83 15.97 7.55 -13.68
C GLU A 83 14.88 7.40 -12.64
N PHE A 84 13.81 6.67 -12.94
CA PHE A 84 12.72 6.40 -11.98
C PHE A 84 13.22 5.72 -10.71
N LEU A 85 14.04 4.66 -10.83
CA LEU A 85 14.60 3.94 -9.68
C LEU A 85 15.49 4.84 -8.81
N ASN A 86 16.25 5.74 -9.44
CA ASN A 86 17.10 6.70 -8.75
C ASN A 86 16.27 7.80 -8.07
N GLU A 87 15.32 8.43 -8.76
CA GLU A 87 14.46 9.50 -8.24
C GLU A 87 13.54 9.03 -7.14
N SER A 88 12.96 7.83 -7.30
CA SER A 88 12.14 7.19 -6.26
C SER A 88 12.98 6.64 -5.10
N LYS A 89 14.32 6.63 -5.22
CA LYS A 89 15.22 6.01 -4.23
C LYS A 89 14.79 4.59 -3.87
N TRP A 90 14.39 3.82 -4.89
CA TRP A 90 13.82 2.47 -4.69
C TRP A 90 14.66 1.59 -3.78
N LYS A 91 15.97 1.52 -4.03
CA LYS A 91 16.89 0.68 -3.28
C LYS A 91 16.99 1.06 -1.81
N GLU A 92 16.93 2.35 -1.49
CA GLU A 92 17.01 2.87 -0.13
C GLU A 92 15.65 2.81 0.60
N SER A 93 14.56 3.04 -0.15
CA SER A 93 13.22 3.13 0.43
C SER A 93 12.57 1.75 0.62
N TRP A 94 12.67 0.86 -0.37
CA TRP A 94 11.96 -0.43 -0.33
C TRP A 94 12.91 -1.63 -0.26
N ASN A 95 13.95 -1.65 -1.07
CA ASN A 95 14.99 -2.69 -1.09
C ASN A 95 14.50 -4.13 -1.42
N VAL A 96 13.34 -4.26 -2.07
CA VAL A 96 12.88 -5.49 -2.70
C VAL A 96 13.21 -5.42 -4.19
N ASP A 97 13.47 -6.55 -4.83
CA ASP A 97 13.80 -6.59 -6.25
C ASP A 97 12.67 -5.94 -7.07
N PHE A 98 13.02 -4.94 -7.86
CA PHE A 98 12.09 -4.18 -8.68
C PHE A 98 11.38 -5.05 -9.74
N GLU A 99 12.01 -6.15 -10.16
CA GLU A 99 11.44 -7.09 -11.11
C GLU A 99 10.05 -7.61 -10.71
N TYR A 100 9.78 -7.71 -9.39
CA TYR A 100 8.45 -8.08 -8.91
C TYR A 100 7.38 -7.04 -9.26
N TYR A 101 7.71 -5.77 -9.21
CA TYR A 101 6.79 -4.63 -9.39
C TYR A 101 6.81 -4.07 -10.80
N ARG A 102 7.87 -4.36 -11.58
CA ARG A 102 8.07 -3.86 -12.95
C ARG A 102 6.85 -4.07 -13.84
N PRO A 103 6.25 -5.27 -13.94
CA PRO A 103 5.10 -5.50 -14.84
C PRO A 103 3.90 -4.61 -14.50
N LEU A 104 3.62 -4.40 -13.21
CA LEU A 104 2.54 -3.53 -12.75
C LEU A 104 2.81 -2.06 -13.09
N LEU A 105 4.02 -1.58 -12.81
CA LEU A 105 4.43 -0.20 -13.06
C LEU A 105 4.58 0.11 -14.55
N LEU A 106 4.98 -0.85 -15.38
CA LEU A 106 4.96 -0.72 -16.84
C LEU A 106 3.51 -0.63 -17.35
N PHE A 107 2.61 -1.49 -16.87
CA PHE A 107 1.20 -1.42 -17.22
C PHE A 107 0.59 -0.06 -16.83
N ALA A 108 0.92 0.47 -15.67
CA ALA A 108 0.49 1.80 -15.25
C ALA A 108 0.98 2.88 -16.21
N LYS A 109 2.26 2.85 -16.60
CA LYS A 109 2.88 3.77 -17.58
C LYS A 109 2.21 3.70 -18.95
N GLU A 110 2.04 2.50 -19.50
CA GLU A 110 1.45 2.26 -20.81
C GLU A 110 -0.01 2.73 -20.91
N ASN A 111 -0.74 2.72 -19.79
CA ASN A 111 -2.15 3.07 -19.74
C ASN A 111 -2.43 4.43 -19.06
N GLY A 112 -1.39 5.19 -18.71
CA GLY A 112 -1.53 6.48 -18.04
C GLY A 112 -2.24 6.40 -16.68
N ILE A 113 -2.10 5.29 -15.96
CA ILE A 113 -2.77 5.06 -14.68
C ILE A 113 -1.95 5.71 -13.56
N PRO A 114 -2.51 6.68 -12.81
CA PRO A 114 -1.80 7.28 -11.69
C PRO A 114 -1.38 6.26 -10.64
N VAL A 115 -0.12 6.33 -10.21
CA VAL A 115 0.42 5.57 -9.08
C VAL A 115 0.62 6.52 -7.92
N ILE A 116 0.08 6.16 -6.75
CA ILE A 116 0.03 7.00 -5.55
C ILE A 116 0.85 6.36 -4.44
N GLY A 117 1.80 7.09 -3.88
CA GLY A 117 2.57 6.66 -2.72
C GLY A 117 1.74 6.75 -1.46
N LEU A 118 1.53 5.62 -0.79
CA LEU A 118 0.65 5.55 0.38
C LEU A 118 1.41 5.53 1.70
N ASN A 119 2.64 5.02 1.74
CA ASN A 119 3.38 4.79 2.99
C ASN A 119 3.78 6.10 3.67
N VAL A 120 4.28 5.97 4.89
CA VAL A 120 4.79 7.08 5.71
C VAL A 120 6.33 7.13 5.66
N PRO A 121 6.96 8.30 5.92
CA PRO A 121 8.41 8.42 5.90
C PRO A 121 9.09 7.51 6.94
N LYS A 122 10.20 6.88 6.57
CA LYS A 122 11.00 6.01 7.46
C LYS A 122 11.49 6.74 8.73
N SER A 123 11.75 8.05 8.66
CA SER A 123 12.12 8.86 9.82
C SER A 123 11.00 8.86 10.87
N LEU A 124 9.75 9.02 10.45
CA LEU A 124 8.59 8.99 11.32
C LEU A 124 8.37 7.58 11.92
N VAL A 125 8.50 6.53 11.10
CA VAL A 125 8.47 5.13 11.57
C VAL A 125 9.52 4.89 12.65
N HIS A 126 10.74 5.38 12.44
CA HIS A 126 11.82 5.23 13.41
C HIS A 126 11.53 5.99 14.72
N ALA A 127 11.01 7.20 14.64
CA ALA A 127 10.65 8.01 15.79
C ALA A 127 9.56 7.35 16.65
N VAL A 128 8.45 6.89 16.04
CA VAL A 128 7.34 6.24 16.78
C VAL A 128 7.70 4.85 17.29
N ALA A 129 8.68 4.19 16.69
CA ALA A 129 9.21 2.94 17.23
C ALA A 129 9.86 3.13 18.61
N GLN A 130 10.52 4.26 18.81
CA GLN A 130 11.32 4.53 20.00
C GLN A 130 10.55 5.29 21.08
N LYS A 131 9.63 6.18 20.70
CA LYS A 131 8.94 7.12 21.61
C LYS A 131 7.43 6.94 21.51
N ASP A 132 6.73 7.31 22.57
CA ASP A 132 5.27 7.48 22.50
C ASP A 132 4.91 8.67 21.61
N PHE A 133 3.71 8.66 21.02
CA PHE A 133 3.24 9.75 20.15
C PHE A 133 3.27 11.11 20.87
N SER A 134 2.97 11.13 22.15
CA SER A 134 2.98 12.34 22.98
C SER A 134 4.40 12.89 23.24
N GLU A 135 5.43 12.05 23.12
CA GLU A 135 6.83 12.40 23.37
C GLU A 135 7.56 12.85 22.10
N LEU A 136 6.92 12.78 20.94
CA LEU A 136 7.50 13.22 19.69
C LEU A 136 7.57 14.76 19.63
N PRO A 137 8.59 15.33 18.96
CA PRO A 137 8.62 16.75 18.61
C PRO A 137 7.37 17.18 17.87
N GLU A 138 6.99 18.45 17.99
CA GLU A 138 5.75 18.95 17.43
C GLU A 138 5.68 18.82 15.89
N ASP A 139 6.79 19.01 15.20
CA ASP A 139 6.92 18.86 13.76
C ASP A 139 6.72 17.39 13.29
N GLU A 140 7.14 16.42 14.08
CA GLU A 140 6.86 15.00 13.83
C GLU A 140 5.41 14.65 14.16
N ARG A 141 4.85 15.17 15.28
CA ARG A 141 3.44 14.93 15.65
C ARG A 141 2.45 15.44 14.62
N ARG A 142 2.74 16.56 13.97
CA ARG A 142 1.90 17.12 12.89
C ARG A 142 1.85 16.24 11.63
N GLN A 143 2.78 15.31 11.49
CA GLN A 143 2.83 14.37 10.38
C GLN A 143 2.10 13.05 10.68
N LEU A 144 1.68 12.84 11.93
CA LEU A 144 0.95 11.64 12.30
C LEU A 144 -0.46 11.69 11.71
N PRO A 145 -0.95 10.57 11.17
CA PRO A 145 -2.37 10.40 10.87
C PRO A 145 -3.17 10.34 12.18
N ASP A 146 -4.49 10.36 12.06
CA ASP A 146 -5.38 10.03 13.20
C ASP A 146 -5.26 8.53 13.51
N ILE A 147 -4.65 8.20 14.67
CA ILE A 147 -4.30 6.83 15.02
C ILE A 147 -5.19 6.31 16.16
N ASP A 148 -6.04 5.32 15.87
CA ASP A 148 -6.76 4.57 16.90
C ASP A 148 -5.89 3.40 17.43
N MET A 149 -5.34 3.57 18.64
CA MET A 149 -4.60 2.52 19.34
C MET A 149 -5.48 1.46 20.02
N ASN A 150 -6.81 1.65 20.04
CA ASN A 150 -7.74 0.79 20.77
C ASN A 150 -8.42 -0.27 19.88
N ASN A 151 -7.98 -0.44 18.64
CA ASN A 151 -8.52 -1.44 17.74
C ASN A 151 -8.13 -2.87 18.22
N PRO A 152 -9.07 -3.69 18.72
CA PRO A 152 -8.76 -5.00 19.29
C PRO A 152 -8.31 -6.02 18.24
N TYR A 153 -8.77 -5.90 17.00
CA TYR A 153 -8.38 -6.81 15.92
C TYR A 153 -6.93 -6.58 15.52
N ARG A 154 -6.54 -5.30 15.32
CA ARG A 154 -5.15 -4.94 15.07
C ARG A 154 -4.26 -5.37 16.23
N ASP A 155 -4.67 -5.15 17.48
CA ASP A 155 -3.89 -5.56 18.63
C ASP A 155 -3.64 -7.08 18.69
N ALA A 156 -4.67 -7.88 18.44
CA ALA A 156 -4.55 -9.34 18.39
C ALA A 156 -3.60 -9.80 17.28
N LEU A 157 -3.72 -9.21 16.08
CA LEU A 157 -2.87 -9.51 14.94
C LEU A 157 -1.40 -9.15 15.21
N VAL A 158 -1.17 -7.92 15.71
CA VAL A 158 0.17 -7.44 16.06
C VAL A 158 0.85 -8.33 17.11
N ARG A 159 0.10 -8.79 18.12
CA ARG A 159 0.63 -9.72 19.14
C ARG A 159 1.00 -11.07 18.52
N ALA A 160 0.20 -11.58 17.58
CA ALA A 160 0.49 -12.84 16.89
C ALA A 160 1.79 -12.74 16.07
N PHE A 161 2.01 -11.61 15.37
CA PHE A 161 3.23 -11.40 14.58
C PHE A 161 4.44 -11.08 15.44
N TYR A 162 4.27 -10.37 16.55
CA TYR A 162 5.36 -9.99 17.44
C TYR A 162 6.13 -11.21 17.97
N GLY A 163 5.46 -12.33 18.20
CA GLY A 163 6.12 -13.58 18.60
C GLY A 163 7.26 -14.00 17.68
N GLY A 164 7.15 -13.71 16.36
CA GLY A 164 8.23 -13.89 15.37
C GLY A 164 9.30 -12.79 15.39
N HIS A 165 9.03 -11.65 16.03
CA HIS A 165 9.88 -10.45 16.08
C HIS A 165 10.35 -10.12 17.50
N ALA A 166 10.36 -11.09 18.41
CA ALA A 166 10.68 -10.91 19.84
C ALA A 166 12.08 -10.27 20.12
N LYS A 167 12.92 -10.12 19.09
CA LYS A 167 14.21 -9.42 19.16
C LYS A 167 14.12 -7.92 18.84
N SER A 168 12.92 -7.37 18.64
CA SER A 168 12.76 -5.93 18.42
C SER A 168 13.28 -5.15 19.62
N LYS A 169 14.24 -4.25 19.38
CA LYS A 169 14.84 -3.41 20.43
C LYS A 169 13.82 -2.51 21.14
N ASN A 170 12.72 -2.22 20.49
CA ASN A 170 11.68 -1.29 20.97
C ASN A 170 10.49 -1.99 21.64
N GLY A 171 10.55 -3.32 21.79
CA GLY A 171 9.52 -4.10 22.44
C GLY A 171 8.16 -4.10 21.70
N LEU A 172 7.17 -4.74 22.30
CA LEU A 172 5.82 -4.82 21.74
C LEU A 172 5.15 -3.46 21.57
N ALA A 173 5.38 -2.52 22.49
CA ALA A 173 4.74 -1.19 22.42
C ALA A 173 5.21 -0.41 21.19
N GLY A 174 6.51 -0.35 20.91
CA GLY A 174 7.05 0.27 19.71
C GLY A 174 6.56 -0.40 18.44
N PHE A 175 6.52 -1.73 18.43
CA PHE A 175 6.00 -2.50 17.30
C PHE A 175 4.52 -2.19 17.02
N ARG A 176 3.66 -2.11 18.05
CA ARG A 176 2.25 -1.73 17.94
C ARG A 176 2.08 -0.34 17.33
N ARG A 177 2.85 0.67 17.81
CA ARG A 177 2.80 2.03 17.27
C ARG A 177 3.17 2.09 15.79
N VAL A 178 4.22 1.35 15.40
CA VAL A 178 4.66 1.29 14.00
C VAL A 178 3.58 0.68 13.11
N GLN A 179 2.98 -0.45 13.51
CA GLN A 179 1.90 -1.07 12.72
C GLN A 179 0.72 -0.11 12.58
N ALA A 180 0.30 0.53 13.67
CA ALA A 180 -0.78 1.51 13.63
C ALA A 180 -0.46 2.70 12.72
N LEU A 181 0.77 3.23 12.79
CA LEU A 181 1.21 4.32 11.93
C LEU A 181 1.17 3.93 10.44
N TRP A 182 1.60 2.73 10.08
CA TRP A 182 1.55 2.26 8.69
C TRP A 182 0.11 2.14 8.19
N ASP A 183 -0.75 1.45 8.95
CA ASP A 183 -2.13 1.19 8.55
C ASP A 183 -2.91 2.51 8.37
N GLU A 184 -2.90 3.37 9.39
CA GLU A 184 -3.63 4.65 9.36
C GLU A 184 -3.01 5.64 8.36
N GLY A 185 -1.67 5.67 8.24
CA GLY A 185 -0.98 6.54 7.29
C GLY A 185 -1.29 6.18 5.84
N MET A 186 -1.29 4.89 5.50
CA MET A 186 -1.67 4.43 4.17
C MET A 186 -3.15 4.72 3.87
N ALA A 187 -4.03 4.50 4.84
CA ALA A 187 -5.45 4.80 4.71
C ALA A 187 -5.69 6.30 4.51
N GLU A 188 -5.06 7.17 5.32
CA GLU A 188 -5.18 8.62 5.17
C GLU A 188 -4.68 9.11 3.80
N ASN A 189 -3.52 8.62 3.34
CA ASN A 189 -2.98 9.01 2.04
C ASN A 189 -3.88 8.56 0.88
N ALA A 190 -4.48 7.36 0.95
CA ALA A 190 -5.45 6.87 -0.01
C ALA A 190 -6.72 7.75 -0.03
N VAL A 191 -7.28 8.04 1.15
CA VAL A 191 -8.48 8.90 1.30
C VAL A 191 -8.19 10.32 0.82
N ARG A 192 -7.03 10.89 1.16
CA ARG A 192 -6.62 12.23 0.70
C ARG A 192 -6.58 12.30 -0.82
N TYR A 193 -6.02 11.31 -1.49
CA TYR A 193 -6.03 11.26 -2.95
C TYR A 193 -7.45 11.09 -3.50
N LEU A 194 -8.23 10.14 -3.00
CA LEU A 194 -9.60 9.87 -3.48
C LEU A 194 -10.57 11.03 -3.26
N ASN A 195 -10.27 11.94 -2.35
CA ASN A 195 -11.05 13.17 -2.11
C ASN A 195 -10.48 14.39 -2.87
N SER A 196 -9.34 14.26 -3.53
CA SER A 196 -8.76 15.33 -4.36
C SER A 196 -9.50 15.49 -5.69
N PRO A 197 -9.35 16.63 -6.38
CA PRO A 197 -9.90 16.82 -7.73
C PRO A 197 -9.47 15.73 -8.72
N ASP A 198 -8.26 15.20 -8.60
CA ASP A 198 -7.72 14.17 -9.49
C ASP A 198 -8.24 12.77 -9.16
N GLY A 199 -8.62 12.51 -7.90
CA GLY A 199 -9.01 11.20 -7.39
C GLY A 199 -10.50 10.98 -7.16
N GLN A 200 -11.31 12.04 -7.02
CA GLN A 200 -12.72 11.95 -6.57
C GLN A 200 -13.62 11.06 -7.44
N ASN A 201 -13.29 10.92 -8.73
CA ASN A 201 -14.03 10.08 -9.68
C ASN A 201 -13.29 8.79 -10.04
N ARG A 202 -12.28 8.40 -9.25
CA ARG A 202 -11.49 7.20 -9.52
C ARG A 202 -11.84 6.06 -8.57
N HIS A 203 -11.68 4.86 -9.09
CA HIS A 203 -11.53 3.64 -8.32
C HIS A 203 -10.05 3.45 -7.96
N MET A 204 -9.74 2.81 -6.84
CA MET A 204 -8.35 2.59 -6.44
C MET A 204 -8.08 1.11 -6.16
N VAL A 205 -7.00 0.60 -6.74
CA VAL A 205 -6.42 -0.68 -6.33
C VAL A 205 -5.26 -0.41 -5.39
N ILE A 206 -5.37 -0.86 -4.15
CA ILE A 206 -4.33 -0.69 -3.13
C ILE A 206 -3.49 -1.96 -3.05
N ILE A 207 -2.18 -1.78 -3.26
CA ILE A 207 -1.17 -2.84 -3.20
C ILE A 207 -0.38 -2.66 -1.91
N ALA A 208 -0.49 -3.63 -1.01
CA ALA A 208 0.21 -3.60 0.27
C ALA A 208 0.53 -5.01 0.76
N GLY A 209 1.46 -5.13 1.69
CA GLY A 209 1.75 -6.38 2.36
C GLY A 209 0.51 -7.00 2.99
N GLY A 210 0.32 -8.31 2.83
CA GLY A 210 -0.89 -9.01 3.27
C GLY A 210 -1.23 -8.83 4.74
N ASN A 211 -0.26 -8.45 5.56
CA ASN A 211 -0.48 -8.19 6.98
C ASN A 211 -1.24 -6.89 7.26
N HIS A 212 -1.18 -5.89 6.35
CA HIS A 212 -1.85 -4.61 6.47
C HIS A 212 -3.33 -4.65 6.03
N ILE A 213 -3.72 -5.68 5.26
CA ILE A 213 -5.05 -5.72 4.64
C ILE A 213 -5.94 -6.87 5.10
N ARG A 214 -5.46 -7.76 6.00
CA ARG A 214 -6.22 -8.94 6.42
C ARG A 214 -7.50 -8.63 7.20
N TYR A 215 -7.55 -7.49 7.87
CA TYR A 215 -8.65 -7.08 8.74
C TYR A 215 -8.93 -5.57 8.63
N GLY A 216 -8.48 -4.94 7.56
CA GLY A 216 -8.61 -3.50 7.30
C GLY A 216 -9.98 -3.10 6.82
#